data_315db4ac33316e12b6aac21c5c67a692
#
_entry.id   315db4ac33316e12b6aac21c5c67a692
#
_cell.length_a   1.000
_cell.length_b   1.000
_cell.length_c   1.000
_cell.angle_alpha   90.00
_cell.angle_beta   90.00
_cell.angle_gamma   90.00
#
_symmetry.space_group_name_H-M   'P 1'
#
loop_
_entity.id
_entity.type
_entity.pdbx_description
1 polymer ?
#
loop_
_entity_poly.entity_id
_entity_poly.type
_entity_poly.pdbx_seq_one_letter_code
_entity_poly.pdbx_strand_id
1 'polypeptide(L)'
;MSDELIDPDIRKAHTLPSRFYTEESVFSEVVAGFSECWHFAAHVSQLAEHNVLPLEHMERFVGESMLLTRDDGFRCLSNVCTHRGMLVSTEACSASVLRCGYHGRTFGLDGCMRNMPEFEGVEGFPSSSDDLREFDLKRWNGLLFAGNGPSRFADCLAELESRVGWMPIESFEHDPSRHRSYEIDANWALYVDNYLEGFHIPYVHGDLHEELDYDSYRTELFEGGVLQVGIAKDAETCFDLPESSPDHGQRIAAYYYWLYPGLMLNFYPWGLSVNLVIPISVKRTRIVYYGFVWDRSKLGKGAGGDLDKVEEEDQGIVEATQRGVMSGTYDRGRYSPKKETGVHHFHRMLAS
;
A
#
# COMPACT_ATOMS: atom_id res chain seq x y z
N MET A 1 16.31 -26.36 18.09
CA MET A 1 15.28 -26.28 17.07
C MET A 1 14.48 -25.04 17.43
N SER A 2 14.61 -23.95 16.69
CA SER A 2 13.71 -22.81 16.84
C SER A 2 12.33 -23.35 16.48
N ASP A 3 11.41 -23.43 17.44
CA ASP A 3 10.00 -23.66 17.14
C ASP A 3 9.55 -22.47 16.29
N GLU A 4 9.50 -22.65 14.97
CA GLU A 4 8.89 -21.66 14.10
C GLU A 4 7.44 -21.47 14.56
N LEU A 5 7.05 -20.24 14.83
CA LEU A 5 5.72 -19.94 15.35
C LEU A 5 4.63 -20.42 14.38
N ILE A 6 4.91 -20.41 13.07
CA ILE A 6 4.06 -20.91 11.99
C ILE A 6 4.77 -22.05 11.25
N ASP A 7 4.20 -23.26 11.29
CA ASP A 7 4.75 -24.42 10.60
C ASP A 7 4.83 -24.15 9.08
N PRO A 8 5.96 -24.43 8.40
CA PRO A 8 6.07 -24.25 6.95
C PRO A 8 5.10 -25.14 6.14
N ASP A 9 4.67 -26.27 6.69
CA ASP A 9 3.62 -27.12 6.09
C ASP A 9 2.24 -26.59 6.50
N ILE A 10 1.56 -25.88 5.59
CA ILE A 10 0.22 -25.31 5.82
C ILE A 10 -0.79 -26.31 6.36
N ARG A 11 -0.65 -27.61 6.04
CA ARG A 11 -1.55 -28.69 6.50
C ARG A 11 -1.43 -28.95 8.00
N LYS A 12 -0.31 -28.57 8.61
CA LYS A 12 -0.01 -28.72 10.03
C LYS A 12 -0.10 -27.40 10.78
N ALA A 13 0.10 -26.29 10.07
CA ALA A 13 0.16 -24.97 10.63
C ALA A 13 -1.15 -24.55 11.33
N HIS A 14 -0.98 -23.70 12.35
CA HIS A 14 -2.03 -22.91 12.97
C HIS A 14 -1.80 -21.45 12.62
N THR A 15 -2.89 -20.67 12.54
CA THR A 15 -2.83 -19.23 12.29
C THR A 15 -2.01 -18.51 13.35
N LEU A 16 -1.73 -17.23 13.16
CA LEU A 16 -1.11 -16.42 14.21
C LEU A 16 -1.91 -16.50 15.52
N PRO A 17 -1.24 -16.52 16.68
CA PRO A 17 -1.93 -16.41 17.96
C PRO A 17 -2.69 -15.08 18.07
N SER A 18 -3.81 -15.08 18.81
CA SER A 18 -4.68 -13.92 19.03
C SER A 18 -3.93 -12.67 19.51
N ARG A 19 -2.81 -12.83 20.21
CA ARG A 19 -1.94 -11.73 20.69
C ARG A 19 -1.43 -10.82 19.56
N PHE A 20 -1.26 -11.33 18.32
CA PHE A 20 -0.85 -10.51 17.18
C PHE A 20 -1.89 -9.48 16.80
N TYR A 21 -3.15 -9.72 17.14
CA TYR A 21 -4.29 -8.86 16.84
C TYR A 21 -4.79 -8.08 18.05
N THR A 22 -4.27 -8.37 19.26
CA THR A 22 -4.87 -7.84 20.51
C THR A 22 -3.86 -7.19 21.45
N GLU A 23 -2.56 -7.52 21.39
CA GLU A 23 -1.55 -7.02 22.31
C GLU A 23 -0.77 -5.84 21.72
N GLU A 24 -0.77 -4.71 22.46
CA GLU A 24 -0.09 -3.47 22.04
C GLU A 24 1.43 -3.65 21.88
N SER A 25 2.05 -4.49 22.70
CA SER A 25 3.49 -4.77 22.62
C SER A 25 3.87 -5.46 21.31
N VAL A 26 3.09 -6.47 20.89
CA VAL A 26 3.29 -7.20 19.63
C VAL A 26 3.03 -6.26 18.44
N PHE A 27 1.94 -5.48 18.50
CA PHE A 27 1.64 -4.48 17.48
C PHE A 27 2.80 -3.49 17.29
N SER A 28 3.30 -2.93 18.39
CA SER A 28 4.37 -1.94 18.35
C SER A 28 5.67 -2.52 17.79
N GLU A 29 6.01 -3.77 18.13
CA GLU A 29 7.18 -4.47 17.61
C GLU A 29 7.07 -4.68 16.09
N VAL A 30 5.94 -5.18 15.61
CA VAL A 30 5.70 -5.42 14.18
C VAL A 30 5.72 -4.10 13.40
N VAL A 31 5.01 -3.07 13.85
CA VAL A 31 4.93 -1.78 13.15
C VAL A 31 6.28 -1.04 13.14
N ALA A 32 7.11 -1.21 14.17
CA ALA A 32 8.46 -0.63 14.17
C ALA A 32 9.31 -1.13 13.00
N GLY A 33 9.13 -2.38 12.56
CA GLY A 33 9.82 -2.93 11.39
C GLY A 33 9.42 -2.30 10.05
N PHE A 34 8.29 -1.60 9.99
CA PHE A 34 7.82 -0.98 8.75
C PHE A 34 8.74 0.15 8.26
N SER A 35 9.47 0.80 9.18
CA SER A 35 10.44 1.84 8.83
C SER A 35 11.60 1.33 7.95
N GLU A 36 11.80 0.02 7.90
CA GLU A 36 12.81 -0.65 7.09
C GLU A 36 12.23 -1.19 5.76
N CYS A 37 11.03 -0.74 5.38
CA CYS A 37 10.36 -1.16 4.16
C CYS A 37 10.27 -0.03 3.12
N TRP A 38 9.96 -0.41 1.89
CA TRP A 38 9.54 0.51 0.85
C TRP A 38 8.03 0.66 0.87
N HIS A 39 7.56 1.89 0.80
CA HIS A 39 6.15 2.22 0.84
C HIS A 39 5.75 3.00 -0.41
N PHE A 40 4.54 2.80 -0.88
CA PHE A 40 3.98 3.62 -1.94
C PHE A 40 3.93 5.08 -1.49
N ALA A 41 4.56 5.96 -2.25
CA ALA A 41 4.55 7.40 -1.99
C ALA A 41 3.47 8.09 -2.82
N ALA A 42 3.48 7.90 -4.14
CA ALA A 42 2.50 8.49 -5.05
C ALA A 42 2.59 7.84 -6.45
N HIS A 43 1.66 8.17 -7.31
CA HIS A 43 1.81 8.06 -8.76
C HIS A 43 2.18 9.42 -9.36
N VAL A 44 2.98 9.44 -10.42
CA VAL A 44 3.47 10.70 -11.04
C VAL A 44 2.35 11.64 -11.46
N SER A 45 1.16 11.13 -11.81
CA SER A 45 0.00 11.96 -12.16
C SER A 45 -0.54 12.78 -11.00
N GLN A 46 -0.28 12.41 -9.74
CA GLN A 46 -0.68 13.21 -8.57
C GLN A 46 0.16 14.51 -8.44
N LEU A 47 1.31 14.55 -9.10
CA LEU A 47 2.14 15.75 -9.19
C LEU A 47 2.00 16.45 -10.56
N ALA A 48 0.97 16.14 -11.36
CA ALA A 48 0.79 16.76 -12.67
C ALA A 48 0.43 18.26 -12.56
N GLU A 49 -0.49 18.61 -11.67
CA GLU A 49 -0.94 19.99 -11.43
C GLU A 49 -0.12 20.72 -10.37
N HIS A 50 0.48 19.98 -9.44
CA HIS A 50 1.29 20.48 -8.35
C HIS A 50 2.69 19.88 -8.40
N ASN A 51 3.67 20.60 -7.88
CA ASN A 51 5.03 20.09 -7.80
C ASN A 51 5.52 19.86 -6.36
N VAL A 52 4.63 20.01 -5.39
CA VAL A 52 4.83 19.68 -3.98
C VAL A 52 3.64 18.88 -3.50
N LEU A 53 3.88 17.70 -2.93
CA LEU A 53 2.85 16.78 -2.44
C LEU A 53 3.25 16.21 -1.06
N PRO A 54 2.62 16.63 0.05
CA PRO A 54 2.81 16.00 1.36
C PRO A 54 2.32 14.55 1.35
N LEU A 55 3.03 13.68 2.07
CA LEU A 55 2.76 12.25 2.18
C LEU A 55 2.30 11.91 3.60
N GLU A 56 1.04 12.20 3.92
CA GLU A 56 0.49 12.05 5.29
C GLU A 56 0.58 10.62 5.84
N HIS A 57 0.45 9.61 4.97
CA HIS A 57 0.51 8.21 5.36
C HIS A 57 1.90 7.74 5.79
N MET A 58 2.97 8.39 5.32
CA MET A 58 4.35 7.98 5.61
C MET A 58 4.72 8.09 7.08
N GLU A 59 4.14 9.06 7.81
CA GLU A 59 4.38 9.22 9.25
C GLU A 59 4.04 7.95 10.04
N ARG A 60 3.01 7.21 9.59
CA ARG A 60 2.58 5.97 10.25
C ARG A 60 3.45 4.75 9.91
N PHE A 61 4.11 4.78 8.77
CA PHE A 61 4.98 3.69 8.33
C PHE A 61 6.43 3.88 8.79
N VAL A 62 6.95 5.10 8.67
CA VAL A 62 8.37 5.37 8.89
C VAL A 62 8.65 6.32 10.07
N GLY A 63 7.59 6.79 10.74
CA GLY A 63 7.72 7.72 11.88
C GLY A 63 8.17 9.13 11.48
N GLU A 64 8.14 9.48 10.19
CA GLU A 64 8.64 10.75 9.65
C GLU A 64 7.62 11.37 8.70
N SER A 65 7.34 12.67 8.86
CA SER A 65 6.52 13.40 7.90
C SER A 65 7.36 13.72 6.67
N MET A 66 6.88 13.30 5.50
CA MET A 66 7.57 13.44 4.23
C MET A 66 6.75 14.25 3.23
N LEU A 67 7.43 14.80 2.21
CA LEU A 67 6.80 15.37 1.02
C LEU A 67 7.57 14.98 -0.24
N LEU A 68 6.86 14.90 -1.35
CA LEU A 68 7.46 14.81 -2.68
C LEU A 68 7.60 16.20 -3.28
N THR A 69 8.70 16.41 -3.97
CA THR A 69 8.89 17.57 -4.88
C THR A 69 9.14 17.09 -6.30
N ARG A 70 8.74 17.92 -7.27
CA ARG A 70 9.03 17.71 -8.69
C ARG A 70 9.61 19.02 -9.28
N ASP A 71 10.86 18.95 -9.75
CA ASP A 71 11.55 20.02 -10.46
C ASP A 71 12.21 19.42 -11.72
N ASP A 72 13.49 19.18 -11.73
CA ASP A 72 14.23 18.43 -12.76
C ASP A 72 14.06 16.89 -12.65
N GLY A 73 13.43 16.43 -11.58
CA GLY A 73 13.11 15.05 -11.24
C GLY A 73 12.20 15.01 -10.03
N PHE A 74 12.00 13.82 -9.47
CA PHE A 74 11.24 13.61 -8.23
C PHE A 74 12.22 13.42 -7.07
N ARG A 75 11.92 14.05 -5.92
CA ARG A 75 12.64 13.87 -4.66
C ARG A 75 11.67 13.62 -3.54
N CYS A 76 12.08 12.83 -2.57
CA CYS A 76 11.35 12.64 -1.31
C CYS A 76 12.14 13.33 -0.19
N LEU A 77 11.54 14.33 0.42
CA LEU A 77 12.19 15.16 1.43
C LEU A 77 11.44 15.06 2.77
N SER A 78 12.15 15.27 3.88
CA SER A 78 11.50 15.53 5.15
C SER A 78 10.61 16.76 5.04
N ASN A 79 9.38 16.63 5.50
CA ASN A 79 8.43 17.75 5.58
C ASN A 79 8.60 18.57 6.87
N VAL A 80 9.68 18.32 7.61
CA VAL A 80 9.93 18.93 8.92
C VAL A 80 10.99 20.02 8.81
N CYS A 81 10.60 21.27 9.09
CA CYS A 81 11.49 22.42 9.06
C CYS A 81 12.64 22.28 10.07
N THR A 82 13.87 22.35 9.60
CA THR A 82 15.10 22.18 10.37
C THR A 82 15.36 23.31 11.40
N HIS A 83 14.46 24.30 11.51
CA HIS A 83 14.54 25.33 12.55
C HIS A 83 13.87 24.89 13.86
N ARG A 84 12.56 24.57 13.85
CA ARG A 84 11.77 24.22 15.03
C ARG A 84 10.69 23.17 14.76
N GLY A 85 10.87 22.32 13.75
CA GLY A 85 10.04 21.15 13.54
C GLY A 85 8.63 21.40 12.99
N MET A 86 8.30 22.63 12.53
CA MET A 86 7.01 22.86 11.86
C MET A 86 6.99 22.16 10.51
N LEU A 87 5.83 21.61 10.13
CA LEU A 87 5.64 21.09 8.77
C LEU A 87 5.82 22.21 7.74
N VAL A 88 6.57 21.89 6.67
CA VAL A 88 6.88 22.84 5.60
C VAL A 88 5.69 23.05 4.68
N SER A 89 4.98 21.95 4.37
CA SER A 89 3.75 21.97 3.57
C SER A 89 2.70 21.03 4.19
N THR A 90 1.44 21.46 4.20
CA THR A 90 0.30 20.65 4.68
C THR A 90 -0.67 20.30 3.56
N GLU A 91 -0.47 20.84 2.36
CA GLU A 91 -1.34 20.65 1.20
C GLU A 91 -0.50 20.52 -0.07
N ALA A 92 -1.04 19.83 -1.08
CA ALA A 92 -0.46 19.83 -2.41
C ALA A 92 -0.48 21.25 -2.98
N CYS A 93 0.64 21.70 -3.51
CA CYS A 93 0.75 23.05 -4.05
C CYS A 93 1.80 23.14 -5.16
N SER A 94 1.80 24.28 -5.86
CA SER A 94 2.85 24.63 -6.83
C SER A 94 3.73 25.74 -6.26
N ALA A 95 5.00 25.46 -6.12
CA ALA A 95 5.97 26.39 -5.52
C ALA A 95 7.30 26.36 -6.28
N SER A 96 7.99 27.50 -6.31
CA SER A 96 9.40 27.59 -6.76
C SER A 96 10.40 27.41 -5.61
N VAL A 97 9.91 27.61 -4.38
CA VAL A 97 10.65 27.38 -3.13
C VAL A 97 9.68 26.89 -2.05
N LEU A 98 10.13 26.03 -1.19
CA LEU A 98 9.41 25.61 0.00
C LEU A 98 9.60 26.68 1.09
N ARG A 99 8.53 27.15 1.72
CA ARG A 99 8.61 28.18 2.76
C ARG A 99 7.91 27.73 4.03
N CYS A 100 8.65 27.57 5.11
CA CYS A 100 8.09 27.32 6.43
C CYS A 100 7.24 28.50 6.90
N GLY A 101 5.99 28.27 7.24
CA GLY A 101 5.04 29.30 7.66
C GLY A 101 5.32 29.88 9.04
N TYR A 102 6.26 29.30 9.85
CA TYR A 102 6.51 29.75 11.21
C TYR A 102 7.42 30.99 11.25
N HIS A 103 8.63 30.90 10.68
CA HIS A 103 9.62 31.99 10.71
C HIS A 103 10.16 32.33 9.32
N GLY A 104 9.54 31.86 8.27
CA GLY A 104 9.90 32.21 6.91
C GLY A 104 11.18 31.55 6.36
N ARG A 105 11.74 30.51 7.05
CA ARG A 105 12.83 29.73 6.50
C ARG A 105 12.43 29.15 5.15
N THR A 106 13.31 29.26 4.14
CA THR A 106 13.03 28.77 2.80
C THR A 106 14.03 27.70 2.37
N PHE A 107 13.52 26.73 1.60
CA PHE A 107 14.30 25.67 0.99
C PHE A 107 14.01 25.61 -0.52
N GLY A 108 14.99 25.18 -1.30
CA GLY A 108 14.74 24.80 -2.68
C GLY A 108 13.86 23.55 -2.77
N LEU A 109 13.39 23.23 -3.97
CA LEU A 109 12.72 21.94 -4.24
C LEU A 109 13.68 20.75 -4.16
N ASP A 110 14.98 21.04 -4.14
CA ASP A 110 16.06 20.08 -3.86
C ASP A 110 16.31 19.85 -2.36
N GLY A 111 15.56 20.52 -1.48
CA GLY A 111 15.70 20.43 -0.03
C GLY A 111 16.79 21.35 0.55
N CYS A 112 17.66 21.96 -0.26
CA CYS A 112 18.72 22.81 0.22
C CYS A 112 18.16 24.10 0.84
N MET A 113 18.63 24.48 2.02
CA MET A 113 18.27 25.72 2.69
C MET A 113 18.73 26.92 1.85
N ARG A 114 17.83 27.88 1.63
CA ARG A 114 18.09 29.08 0.81
C ARG A 114 18.21 30.36 1.62
N ASN A 115 17.32 30.54 2.59
CA ASN A 115 17.29 31.76 3.40
C ASN A 115 16.61 31.54 4.75
N MET A 116 17.09 32.27 5.75
CA MET A 116 16.46 32.37 7.06
C MET A 116 16.55 33.83 7.53
N PRO A 117 15.40 34.51 7.73
CA PRO A 117 15.39 35.88 8.24
C PRO A 117 15.99 35.97 9.64
N GLU A 118 16.64 37.13 9.95
CA GLU A 118 17.15 37.44 11.30
C GLU A 118 18.19 36.43 11.83
N PHE A 119 18.97 35.78 10.93
CA PHE A 119 20.02 34.83 11.30
C PHE A 119 21.44 35.41 11.11
N GLU A 120 21.56 36.70 10.99
CA GLU A 120 22.86 37.37 10.90
C GLU A 120 23.67 37.16 12.20
N GLY A 121 24.89 36.66 12.05
CA GLY A 121 25.80 36.41 13.17
C GLY A 121 25.65 35.02 13.82
N VAL A 122 24.82 34.15 13.30
CA VAL A 122 24.80 32.74 13.72
C VAL A 122 26.05 32.04 13.19
N GLU A 123 26.87 31.52 14.10
CA GLU A 123 28.12 30.83 13.73
C GLU A 123 27.83 29.46 13.06
N GLY A 124 28.54 29.17 11.97
CA GLY A 124 28.40 27.91 11.24
C GLY A 124 27.11 27.80 10.44
N PHE A 125 26.33 28.87 10.31
CA PHE A 125 25.12 28.92 9.52
C PHE A 125 25.33 29.67 8.20
N PRO A 126 24.79 29.19 7.05
CA PRO A 126 24.14 27.89 6.85
C PRO A 126 25.13 26.72 6.72
N SER A 127 24.65 25.51 7.00
CA SER A 127 25.39 24.28 6.81
C SER A 127 24.46 23.20 6.23
N SER A 128 25.01 22.03 5.85
CA SER A 128 24.19 20.91 5.35
C SER A 128 23.20 20.36 6.39
N SER A 129 23.41 20.63 7.68
CA SER A 129 22.45 20.26 8.74
C SER A 129 21.20 21.17 8.75
N ASP A 130 21.24 22.27 8.01
CA ASP A 130 20.10 23.17 7.83
C ASP A 130 19.21 22.80 6.66
N ASP A 131 19.64 21.86 5.80
CA ASP A 131 18.87 21.34 4.67
C ASP A 131 17.79 20.36 5.15
N LEU A 132 16.75 20.18 4.34
CA LEU A 132 15.78 19.10 4.55
C LEU A 132 16.45 17.76 4.21
N ARG A 133 16.27 16.77 5.08
CA ARG A 133 16.76 15.41 4.81
C ARG A 133 16.08 14.86 3.55
N GLU A 134 16.87 14.30 2.65
CA GLU A 134 16.38 13.55 1.49
C GLU A 134 16.27 12.06 1.87
N PHE A 135 15.20 11.41 1.40
CA PHE A 135 14.94 9.97 1.54
C PHE A 135 15.08 9.30 0.18
N ASP A 136 15.45 8.03 0.22
CA ASP A 136 15.55 7.23 -0.99
C ASP A 136 14.19 7.12 -1.68
N LEU A 137 14.19 7.31 -3.01
CA LEU A 137 13.02 7.25 -3.86
C LEU A 137 13.27 6.28 -5.01
N LYS A 138 12.36 5.33 -5.20
CA LYS A 138 12.35 4.43 -6.37
C LYS A 138 11.15 4.75 -7.24
N ARG A 139 11.34 4.60 -8.54
CA ARG A 139 10.27 4.75 -9.53
C ARG A 139 10.14 3.48 -10.35
N TRP A 140 8.91 3.02 -10.52
CA TRP A 140 8.56 1.94 -11.43
C TRP A 140 7.27 2.31 -12.17
N ASN A 141 7.34 2.42 -13.49
CA ASN A 141 6.18 2.71 -14.37
C ASN A 141 5.22 3.79 -13.83
N GLY A 142 5.78 4.91 -13.35
CA GLY A 142 5.00 6.02 -12.79
C GLY A 142 4.63 5.90 -11.32
N LEU A 143 4.74 4.72 -10.71
CA LEU A 143 4.61 4.55 -9.26
C LEU A 143 5.91 4.98 -8.57
N LEU A 144 5.78 5.78 -7.53
CA LEU A 144 6.87 6.26 -6.68
C LEU A 144 6.81 5.56 -5.33
N PHE A 145 7.97 5.10 -4.86
CA PHE A 145 8.10 4.41 -3.58
C PHE A 145 9.21 5.09 -2.78
N ALA A 146 8.92 5.42 -1.53
CA ALA A 146 9.89 5.99 -0.60
C ALA A 146 10.17 5.03 0.56
N GLY A 147 11.39 5.03 1.07
CA GLY A 147 11.78 4.17 2.18
C GLY A 147 13.20 3.66 2.07
N ASN A 148 13.52 2.67 2.88
CA ASN A 148 14.87 2.09 2.96
C ASN A 148 14.78 0.59 3.24
N GLY A 149 14.25 -0.15 2.30
CA GLY A 149 13.97 -1.58 2.47
C GLY A 149 15.05 -2.51 1.90
N PRO A 150 15.01 -3.79 2.29
CA PRO A 150 15.91 -4.83 1.79
C PRO A 150 15.73 -5.08 0.27
N SER A 151 16.64 -5.89 -0.28
CA SER A 151 16.68 -6.24 -1.72
C SER A 151 15.38 -6.89 -2.24
N ARG A 152 14.62 -7.58 -1.38
CA ARG A 152 13.34 -8.22 -1.74
C ARG A 152 12.34 -7.29 -2.44
N PHE A 153 12.44 -5.98 -2.24
CA PHE A 153 11.59 -5.02 -2.97
C PHE A 153 11.91 -4.99 -4.47
N ALA A 154 13.16 -5.26 -4.86
CA ALA A 154 13.52 -5.39 -6.27
C ALA A 154 12.84 -6.62 -6.91
N ASP A 155 12.70 -7.72 -6.15
CA ASP A 155 12.00 -8.92 -6.61
C ASP A 155 10.50 -8.66 -6.76
N CYS A 156 9.90 -7.88 -5.85
CA CYS A 156 8.52 -7.42 -6.01
C CYS A 156 8.31 -6.60 -7.28
N LEU A 157 9.23 -5.67 -7.60
CA LEU A 157 9.14 -4.88 -8.83
C LEU A 157 9.36 -5.74 -10.08
N ALA A 158 10.24 -6.74 -10.03
CA ALA A 158 10.46 -7.67 -11.12
C ALA A 158 9.21 -8.54 -11.39
N GLU A 159 8.52 -8.97 -10.32
CA GLU A 159 7.25 -9.70 -10.46
C GLU A 159 6.16 -8.82 -11.09
N LEU A 160 5.99 -7.58 -10.63
CA LEU A 160 5.08 -6.62 -11.25
C LEU A 160 5.41 -6.38 -12.72
N GLU A 161 6.70 -6.18 -13.07
CA GLU A 161 7.15 -5.97 -14.44
C GLU A 161 6.80 -7.14 -15.33
N SER A 162 7.03 -8.38 -14.86
CA SER A 162 6.79 -9.59 -15.64
C SER A 162 5.31 -9.79 -15.97
N ARG A 163 4.40 -9.38 -15.08
CA ARG A 163 2.98 -9.68 -15.15
C ARG A 163 2.15 -8.54 -15.73
N VAL A 164 2.39 -7.31 -15.25
CA VAL A 164 1.60 -6.12 -15.58
C VAL A 164 2.42 -4.97 -16.21
N GLY A 165 3.73 -5.13 -16.38
CA GLY A 165 4.61 -4.13 -16.98
C GLY A 165 4.28 -3.77 -18.44
N TRP A 166 3.47 -4.57 -19.13
CA TRP A 166 2.94 -4.25 -20.46
C TRP A 166 1.88 -3.14 -20.45
N MET A 167 1.26 -2.87 -19.30
CA MET A 167 0.29 -1.78 -19.16
C MET A 167 1.02 -0.42 -19.18
N PRO A 168 0.46 0.62 -19.79
CA PRO A 168 1.05 1.96 -19.79
C PRO A 168 0.80 2.68 -18.46
N ILE A 169 1.22 2.08 -17.33
CA ILE A 169 0.90 2.52 -15.96
C ILE A 169 1.34 3.98 -15.75
N GLU A 170 2.47 4.38 -16.30
CA GLU A 170 2.96 5.77 -16.21
C GLU A 170 1.99 6.80 -16.79
N SER A 171 1.14 6.39 -17.74
CA SER A 171 0.14 7.26 -18.36
C SER A 171 -1.24 7.23 -17.66
N PHE A 172 -1.38 6.46 -16.58
CA PHE A 172 -2.62 6.43 -15.83
C PHE A 172 -2.88 7.79 -15.18
N GLU A 173 -4.12 8.22 -15.16
CA GLU A 173 -4.53 9.49 -14.60
C GLU A 173 -5.12 9.29 -13.20
N HIS A 174 -4.61 10.05 -12.23
CA HIS A 174 -5.24 10.09 -10.90
C HIS A 174 -6.68 10.62 -11.01
N ASP A 175 -7.61 9.85 -10.47
CA ASP A 175 -9.03 10.24 -10.40
C ASP A 175 -9.41 10.54 -8.93
N PRO A 176 -9.43 11.83 -8.51
CA PRO A 176 -9.77 12.20 -7.13
C PRO A 176 -11.16 11.75 -6.69
N SER A 177 -12.09 11.53 -7.64
CA SER A 177 -13.44 11.05 -7.33
C SER A 177 -13.45 9.60 -6.81
N ARG A 178 -12.35 8.87 -7.00
CA ARG A 178 -12.12 7.50 -6.52
C ARG A 178 -11.25 7.44 -5.28
N HIS A 179 -10.85 8.58 -4.73
CA HIS A 179 -10.17 8.63 -3.45
C HIS A 179 -11.14 8.34 -2.31
N ARG A 180 -10.80 7.39 -1.45
CA ARG A 180 -11.55 7.04 -0.25
C ARG A 180 -10.59 6.88 0.92
N SER A 181 -11.08 7.15 2.11
CA SER A 181 -10.36 6.86 3.35
C SER A 181 -11.36 6.42 4.41
N TYR A 182 -11.17 5.21 4.92
CA TYR A 182 -12.01 4.62 5.94
C TYR A 182 -11.17 4.29 7.18
N GLU A 183 -11.77 4.39 8.36
CA GLU A 183 -11.19 3.85 9.58
C GLU A 183 -12.07 2.70 10.06
N ILE A 184 -11.46 1.57 10.36
CA ILE A 184 -12.11 0.35 10.86
C ILE A 184 -11.62 0.04 12.27
N ASP A 185 -12.51 -0.49 13.11
CA ASP A 185 -12.20 -0.90 14.48
C ASP A 185 -11.61 -2.32 14.51
N ALA A 186 -10.51 -2.51 13.80
CA ALA A 186 -9.79 -3.77 13.70
C ALA A 186 -8.28 -3.58 13.55
N ASN A 187 -7.53 -4.63 13.87
CA ASN A 187 -6.10 -4.73 13.61
C ASN A 187 -5.82 -4.80 12.10
N TRP A 188 -4.78 -4.12 11.66
CA TRP A 188 -4.37 -4.06 10.25
C TRP A 188 -4.12 -5.45 9.63
N ALA A 189 -3.57 -6.38 10.41
CA ALA A 189 -3.28 -7.72 9.93
C ALA A 189 -4.56 -8.53 9.63
N LEU A 190 -5.68 -8.31 10.34
CA LEU A 190 -6.96 -8.94 10.02
C LEU A 190 -7.53 -8.46 8.67
N TYR A 191 -7.28 -7.19 8.32
CA TYR A 191 -7.66 -6.69 7.00
C TYR A 191 -6.81 -7.29 5.89
N VAL A 192 -5.50 -7.45 6.15
CA VAL A 192 -4.60 -8.15 5.23
C VAL A 192 -4.96 -9.64 5.11
N ASP A 193 -5.31 -10.32 6.22
CA ASP A 193 -5.79 -11.70 6.20
C ASP A 193 -7.00 -11.86 5.28
N ASN A 194 -7.99 -10.98 5.41
CA ASN A 194 -9.20 -10.99 4.58
C ASN A 194 -8.87 -10.80 3.09
N TYR A 195 -7.98 -9.87 2.77
CA TYR A 195 -7.58 -9.61 1.40
C TYR A 195 -6.81 -10.77 0.75
N LEU A 196 -5.99 -11.51 1.52
CA LEU A 196 -5.04 -12.50 0.99
C LEU A 196 -5.63 -13.84 0.60
N GLU A 197 -6.95 -13.95 0.60
CA GLU A 197 -7.64 -15.17 0.19
C GLU A 197 -8.95 -14.84 -0.53
N GLY A 198 -9.31 -15.63 -1.52
CA GLY A 198 -10.61 -15.52 -2.19
C GLY A 198 -11.65 -16.49 -1.62
N PHE A 199 -11.38 -17.09 -0.46
CA PHE A 199 -12.24 -18.13 0.12
C PHE A 199 -13.60 -17.58 0.60
N HIS A 200 -13.61 -16.34 1.09
CA HIS A 200 -14.83 -15.67 1.56
C HIS A 200 -15.73 -15.17 0.41
N ILE A 201 -15.19 -14.96 -0.81
CA ILE A 201 -15.93 -14.36 -1.94
C ILE A 201 -17.33 -14.98 -2.14
N PRO A 202 -17.52 -16.31 -2.19
CA PRO A 202 -18.84 -16.91 -2.42
C PRO A 202 -19.84 -16.68 -1.28
N TYR A 203 -19.37 -16.27 -0.10
CA TYR A 203 -20.19 -16.13 1.10
C TYR A 203 -20.48 -14.67 1.46
N VAL A 204 -19.61 -13.75 1.04
CA VAL A 204 -19.65 -12.33 1.39
C VAL A 204 -20.02 -11.47 0.18
N HIS A 205 -19.37 -11.71 -0.97
CA HIS A 205 -19.46 -10.86 -2.15
C HIS A 205 -20.27 -11.53 -3.27
N GLY A 206 -21.60 -11.52 -3.16
CA GLY A 206 -22.45 -12.18 -4.14
C GLY A 206 -22.24 -11.70 -5.57
N ASP A 207 -22.16 -10.39 -5.78
CA ASP A 207 -21.98 -9.78 -7.10
C ASP A 207 -20.60 -10.11 -7.68
N LEU A 208 -19.53 -9.98 -6.89
CA LEU A 208 -18.18 -10.37 -7.32
C LEU A 208 -18.07 -11.86 -7.63
N HIS A 209 -18.76 -12.71 -6.86
CA HIS A 209 -18.85 -14.13 -7.13
C HIS A 209 -19.57 -14.45 -8.46
N GLU A 210 -20.52 -13.63 -8.89
CA GLU A 210 -21.15 -13.77 -10.20
C GLU A 210 -20.21 -13.44 -11.35
N GLU A 211 -19.25 -12.56 -11.16
CA GLU A 211 -18.29 -12.10 -12.17
C GLU A 211 -17.04 -12.99 -12.30
N LEU A 212 -16.59 -13.58 -11.19
CA LEU A 212 -15.36 -14.37 -11.13
C LEU A 212 -15.63 -15.89 -11.22
N ASP A 213 -14.78 -16.59 -11.95
CA ASP A 213 -14.67 -18.04 -11.88
C ASP A 213 -13.88 -18.44 -10.63
N TYR A 214 -14.60 -18.73 -9.56
CA TYR A 214 -14.04 -19.06 -8.26
C TYR A 214 -13.16 -20.32 -8.26
N ASP A 215 -13.46 -21.29 -9.11
CA ASP A 215 -12.69 -22.54 -9.19
C ASP A 215 -11.33 -22.31 -9.85
N SER A 216 -11.25 -21.37 -10.78
CA SER A 216 -10.05 -20.98 -11.50
C SER A 216 -9.26 -19.86 -10.80
N TYR A 217 -9.80 -19.26 -9.72
CA TYR A 217 -9.11 -18.24 -8.91
C TYR A 217 -7.87 -18.85 -8.26
N ARG A 218 -6.71 -18.20 -8.45
CA ARG A 218 -5.43 -18.73 -7.98
C ARG A 218 -4.61 -17.72 -7.20
N THR A 219 -3.79 -18.22 -6.29
CA THR A 219 -2.86 -17.45 -5.47
C THR A 219 -1.44 -17.89 -5.77
N GLU A 220 -0.58 -16.95 -6.08
CA GLU A 220 0.85 -17.13 -6.37
C GLU A 220 1.67 -16.40 -5.31
N LEU A 221 2.71 -17.06 -4.77
CA LEU A 221 3.54 -16.53 -3.69
C LEU A 221 4.89 -16.12 -4.26
N PHE A 222 5.39 -14.97 -3.82
CA PHE A 222 6.75 -14.52 -4.12
C PHE A 222 7.38 -13.85 -2.91
N GLU A 223 8.68 -13.61 -2.95
CA GLU A 223 9.37 -12.99 -1.82
C GLU A 223 8.89 -11.55 -1.62
N GLY A 224 8.34 -11.27 -0.45
CA GLY A 224 7.81 -9.95 -0.07
C GLY A 224 6.38 -9.68 -0.50
N GLY A 225 5.66 -10.65 -1.11
CA GLY A 225 4.29 -10.40 -1.53
C GLY A 225 3.48 -11.64 -1.94
N VAL A 226 2.26 -11.36 -2.36
CA VAL A 226 1.29 -12.33 -2.87
C VAL A 226 0.60 -11.74 -4.09
N LEU A 227 0.41 -12.54 -5.11
CA LEU A 227 -0.47 -12.24 -6.24
C LEU A 227 -1.68 -13.17 -6.22
N GLN A 228 -2.86 -12.59 -6.27
CA GLN A 228 -4.09 -13.32 -6.54
C GLN A 228 -4.58 -12.96 -7.93
N VAL A 229 -4.98 -13.95 -8.71
CA VAL A 229 -5.41 -13.78 -10.11
C VAL A 229 -6.87 -14.16 -10.21
N GLY A 230 -7.70 -13.15 -10.47
CA GLY A 230 -9.12 -13.31 -10.74
C GLY A 230 -9.37 -13.66 -12.21
N ILE A 231 -10.06 -14.75 -12.45
CA ILE A 231 -10.47 -15.19 -13.80
C ILE A 231 -11.92 -14.75 -14.03
N ALA A 232 -12.18 -14.10 -15.16
CA ALA A 232 -13.53 -13.68 -15.54
C ALA A 232 -14.34 -14.87 -16.06
N LYS A 233 -15.61 -14.97 -15.65
CA LYS A 233 -16.58 -15.86 -16.30
C LYS A 233 -16.83 -15.45 -17.76
N ASP A 234 -17.47 -16.32 -18.51
CA ASP A 234 -17.86 -16.05 -19.90
C ASP A 234 -18.71 -14.75 -19.97
N ALA A 235 -18.41 -13.93 -20.96
CA ALA A 235 -19.01 -12.62 -21.23
C ALA A 235 -18.62 -11.48 -20.25
N GLU A 236 -17.97 -11.75 -19.13
CA GLU A 236 -17.50 -10.71 -18.22
C GLU A 236 -16.28 -9.94 -18.74
N THR A 237 -16.07 -8.72 -18.23
CA THR A 237 -14.95 -7.86 -18.62
C THR A 237 -13.63 -8.46 -18.14
N CYS A 238 -12.66 -8.56 -19.07
CA CYS A 238 -11.32 -9.05 -18.79
C CYS A 238 -10.26 -8.20 -19.53
N PHE A 239 -9.00 -8.41 -19.20
CA PHE A 239 -7.89 -7.79 -19.91
C PHE A 239 -7.78 -8.30 -21.36
N ASP A 240 -7.38 -7.42 -22.26
CA ASP A 240 -6.87 -7.76 -23.58
C ASP A 240 -5.34 -7.96 -23.48
N LEU A 241 -4.94 -9.19 -23.17
CA LEU A 241 -3.55 -9.52 -22.84
C LEU A 241 -2.70 -9.63 -24.10
N PRO A 242 -1.51 -8.98 -24.15
CA PRO A 242 -0.60 -9.12 -25.26
C PRO A 242 -0.01 -10.55 -25.33
N GLU A 243 0.47 -10.94 -26.51
CA GLU A 243 1.11 -12.26 -26.71
C GLU A 243 2.32 -12.50 -25.79
N SER A 244 2.97 -11.42 -25.33
CA SER A 244 4.10 -11.50 -24.40
C SER A 244 3.69 -11.74 -22.95
N SER A 245 2.41 -11.62 -22.61
CA SER A 245 1.93 -11.87 -21.25
C SER A 245 2.04 -13.35 -20.89
N PRO A 246 2.51 -13.72 -19.69
CA PRO A 246 2.51 -15.10 -19.21
C PRO A 246 1.09 -15.69 -19.08
N ASP A 247 0.06 -14.83 -19.02
CA ASP A 247 -1.34 -15.22 -18.95
C ASP A 247 -2.06 -15.10 -20.31
N HIS A 248 -1.33 -14.92 -21.40
CA HIS A 248 -1.93 -14.79 -22.74
C HIS A 248 -2.91 -15.94 -23.03
N GLY A 249 -4.07 -15.61 -23.56
CA GLY A 249 -5.15 -16.57 -23.82
C GLY A 249 -6.04 -16.90 -22.63
N GLN A 250 -5.75 -16.41 -21.44
CA GLN A 250 -6.62 -16.50 -20.28
C GLN A 250 -7.51 -15.25 -20.14
N ARG A 251 -8.69 -15.43 -19.55
CA ARG A 251 -9.65 -14.35 -19.31
C ARG A 251 -9.41 -13.72 -17.93
N ILE A 252 -8.34 -12.94 -17.79
CA ILE A 252 -7.99 -12.32 -16.53
C ILE A 252 -8.92 -11.13 -16.26
N ALA A 253 -9.68 -11.17 -15.15
CA ALA A 253 -10.53 -10.10 -14.67
C ALA A 253 -9.74 -9.05 -13.90
N ALA A 254 -8.82 -9.52 -13.03
CA ALA A 254 -8.02 -8.66 -12.18
C ALA A 254 -6.73 -9.35 -11.72
N TYR A 255 -5.73 -8.52 -11.40
CA TYR A 255 -4.54 -8.92 -10.66
C TYR A 255 -4.55 -8.19 -9.32
N TYR A 256 -4.60 -8.93 -8.21
CA TYR A 256 -4.63 -8.42 -6.85
C TYR A 256 -3.28 -8.69 -6.18
N TYR A 257 -2.43 -7.69 -6.15
CA TYR A 257 -1.13 -7.75 -5.48
C TYR A 257 -1.23 -7.26 -4.05
N TRP A 258 -0.63 -7.98 -3.15
CA TRP A 258 -0.24 -7.49 -1.85
C TRP A 258 1.28 -7.47 -1.74
N LEU A 259 1.84 -6.33 -1.35
CA LEU A 259 3.26 -6.13 -1.06
C LEU A 259 3.42 -5.76 0.41
N TYR A 260 4.34 -6.45 1.08
CA TYR A 260 4.61 -6.22 2.50
C TYR A 260 5.05 -4.75 2.76
N PRO A 261 4.56 -4.08 3.83
CA PRO A 261 3.66 -4.61 4.84
C PRO A 261 2.17 -4.46 4.53
N GLY A 262 1.72 -3.44 3.85
CA GLY A 262 0.29 -3.13 3.72
C GLY A 262 -0.06 -2.40 2.42
N LEU A 263 0.70 -2.63 1.34
CA LEU A 263 0.38 -2.07 0.03
C LEU A 263 -0.38 -3.10 -0.81
N MET A 264 -1.54 -2.72 -1.32
CA MET A 264 -2.33 -3.50 -2.26
C MET A 264 -2.41 -2.77 -3.59
N LEU A 265 -2.08 -3.45 -4.69
CA LEU A 265 -2.16 -2.94 -6.05
C LEU A 265 -3.14 -3.80 -6.83
N ASN A 266 -4.33 -3.26 -7.08
CA ASN A 266 -5.42 -3.98 -7.75
C ASN A 266 -5.51 -3.50 -9.20
N PHE A 267 -4.95 -4.26 -10.13
CA PHE A 267 -5.02 -3.95 -11.55
C PHE A 267 -6.30 -4.51 -12.16
N TYR A 268 -7.02 -3.64 -12.85
CA TYR A 268 -8.25 -3.93 -13.57
C TYR A 268 -8.13 -3.48 -15.04
N PRO A 269 -8.98 -3.96 -15.93
CA PRO A 269 -9.03 -3.47 -17.31
C PRO A 269 -9.20 -1.95 -17.47
N TRP A 270 -9.73 -1.25 -16.44
CA TRP A 270 -9.88 0.20 -16.44
C TRP A 270 -8.66 0.96 -15.89
N GLY A 271 -7.75 0.29 -15.15
CA GLY A 271 -6.58 0.91 -14.53
C GLY A 271 -6.17 0.25 -13.22
N LEU A 272 -5.88 1.04 -12.20
CA LEU A 272 -5.30 0.60 -10.93
C LEU A 272 -6.03 1.22 -9.74
N SER A 273 -6.43 0.40 -8.77
CA SER A 273 -6.70 0.84 -7.40
C SER A 273 -5.50 0.53 -6.52
N VAL A 274 -4.97 1.55 -5.85
CA VAL A 274 -3.94 1.42 -4.82
C VAL A 274 -4.60 1.54 -3.46
N ASN A 275 -4.47 0.52 -2.62
CA ASN A 275 -5.01 0.52 -1.28
C ASN A 275 -3.85 0.48 -0.27
N LEU A 276 -3.84 1.41 0.67
CA LEU A 276 -2.86 1.48 1.75
C LEU A 276 -3.51 1.08 3.06
N VAL A 277 -3.01 0.00 3.65
CA VAL A 277 -3.44 -0.48 4.97
C VAL A 277 -2.54 0.17 6.03
N ILE A 278 -3.05 1.19 6.71
CA ILE A 278 -2.29 2.04 7.63
C ILE A 278 -2.65 1.70 9.07
N PRO A 279 -1.75 1.07 9.83
CA PRO A 279 -1.99 0.75 11.24
C PRO A 279 -2.03 2.03 12.09
N ILE A 280 -3.15 2.26 12.79
CA ILE A 280 -3.29 3.40 13.72
C ILE A 280 -3.01 2.96 15.16
N SER A 281 -3.56 1.83 15.55
CA SER A 281 -3.33 1.17 16.84
C SER A 281 -3.61 -0.32 16.71
N VAL A 282 -3.39 -1.08 17.77
CA VAL A 282 -3.66 -2.52 17.78
C VAL A 282 -5.10 -2.89 17.39
N LYS A 283 -6.03 -1.95 17.50
CA LYS A 283 -7.47 -2.16 17.25
C LYS A 283 -8.07 -1.18 16.24
N ARG A 284 -7.24 -0.44 15.53
CA ARG A 284 -7.72 0.57 14.60
C ARG A 284 -6.80 0.67 13.41
N THR A 285 -7.38 0.61 12.25
CA THR A 285 -6.69 0.69 10.95
C THR A 285 -7.38 1.71 10.07
N ARG A 286 -6.59 2.47 9.32
CA ARG A 286 -7.09 3.32 8.23
C ARG A 286 -6.76 2.67 6.91
N ILE A 287 -7.74 2.60 6.03
CA ILE A 287 -7.55 2.14 4.66
C ILE A 287 -7.72 3.34 3.73
N VAL A 288 -6.73 3.59 2.89
CA VAL A 288 -6.76 4.69 1.91
C VAL A 288 -6.71 4.12 0.51
N TYR A 289 -7.61 4.58 -0.34
CA TYR A 289 -7.74 4.16 -1.74
C TYR A 289 -7.40 5.30 -2.68
N TYR A 290 -6.60 5.01 -3.70
CA TYR A 290 -6.35 5.91 -4.82
C TYR A 290 -6.72 5.19 -6.12
N GLY A 291 -7.51 5.85 -6.98
CA GLY A 291 -7.81 5.34 -8.32
C GLY A 291 -6.94 6.02 -9.37
N PHE A 292 -6.35 5.20 -10.25
CA PHE A 292 -5.58 5.67 -11.40
C PHE A 292 -6.18 5.04 -12.66
N VAL A 293 -6.73 5.87 -13.53
CA VAL A 293 -7.56 5.42 -14.65
C VAL A 293 -6.77 5.43 -15.94
N TRP A 294 -6.82 4.31 -16.65
CA TRP A 294 -6.30 4.14 -18.00
C TRP A 294 -7.41 4.20 -19.04
N ASP A 295 -8.42 3.34 -18.91
CA ASP A 295 -9.54 3.25 -19.86
C ASP A 295 -10.87 3.54 -19.16
N ARG A 296 -11.35 4.81 -19.31
CA ARG A 296 -12.61 5.25 -18.70
C ARG A 296 -13.83 4.49 -19.21
N SER A 297 -13.76 3.88 -20.41
CA SER A 297 -14.89 3.12 -20.98
C SER A 297 -15.17 1.81 -20.25
N LYS A 298 -14.19 1.31 -19.50
CA LYS A 298 -14.26 0.08 -18.71
C LYS A 298 -14.60 0.30 -17.22
N LEU A 299 -14.74 1.55 -16.79
CA LEU A 299 -15.16 1.86 -15.42
C LEU A 299 -16.58 1.34 -15.14
N GLY A 300 -16.79 0.84 -13.90
CA GLY A 300 -18.08 0.29 -13.47
C GLY A 300 -18.43 -1.05 -14.09
N LYS A 301 -17.47 -1.81 -14.59
CA LYS A 301 -17.67 -3.12 -15.24
C LYS A 301 -16.72 -4.16 -14.69
N GLY A 302 -17.23 -5.40 -14.59
CA GLY A 302 -16.48 -6.58 -14.16
C GLY A 302 -15.97 -6.45 -12.71
N ALA A 303 -15.01 -7.27 -12.33
CA ALA A 303 -14.48 -7.38 -10.97
C ALA A 303 -14.03 -6.07 -10.30
N GLY A 304 -13.84 -4.99 -11.07
CA GLY A 304 -13.54 -3.64 -10.58
C GLY A 304 -14.71 -2.68 -10.65
N GLY A 305 -15.96 -3.17 -10.76
CA GLY A 305 -17.16 -2.37 -11.02
C GLY A 305 -17.65 -1.59 -9.81
N ASP A 306 -17.94 -2.25 -8.73
CA ASP A 306 -18.48 -1.66 -7.48
C ASP A 306 -17.55 -1.94 -6.30
N LEU A 307 -16.43 -1.22 -6.25
CA LEU A 307 -15.44 -1.38 -5.20
C LEU A 307 -15.94 -0.89 -3.84
N ASP A 308 -16.75 0.17 -3.80
CA ASP A 308 -17.24 0.75 -2.55
C ASP A 308 -18.11 -0.29 -1.78
N LYS A 309 -18.95 -1.06 -2.49
CA LYS A 309 -19.78 -2.11 -1.88
C LYS A 309 -18.92 -3.27 -1.33
N VAL A 310 -17.97 -3.76 -2.11
CA VAL A 310 -17.07 -4.85 -1.69
C VAL A 310 -16.32 -4.45 -0.40
N GLU A 311 -15.81 -3.22 -0.35
CA GLU A 311 -15.10 -2.71 0.81
C GLU A 311 -15.97 -2.58 2.07
N GLU A 312 -17.24 -2.15 1.94
CA GLU A 312 -18.18 -2.09 3.07
C GLU A 312 -18.48 -3.49 3.63
N GLU A 313 -18.62 -4.48 2.76
CA GLU A 313 -18.85 -5.89 3.14
C GLU A 313 -17.63 -6.43 3.91
N ASP A 314 -16.40 -6.19 3.41
CA ASP A 314 -15.15 -6.61 4.06
C ASP A 314 -14.94 -5.95 5.42
N GLN A 315 -15.19 -4.65 5.56
CA GLN A 315 -15.10 -3.95 6.84
C GLN A 315 -15.95 -4.62 7.92
N GLY A 316 -17.20 -4.94 7.59
CA GLY A 316 -18.11 -5.60 8.52
C GLY A 316 -17.60 -6.95 9.03
N ILE A 317 -17.00 -7.75 8.14
CA ILE A 317 -16.40 -9.06 8.48
C ILE A 317 -15.15 -8.89 9.34
N VAL A 318 -14.25 -8.00 8.96
CA VAL A 318 -12.99 -7.76 9.67
C VAL A 318 -13.23 -7.24 11.08
N GLU A 319 -14.16 -6.30 11.27
CA GLU A 319 -14.54 -5.79 12.60
C GLU A 319 -15.23 -6.88 13.47
N ALA A 320 -16.08 -7.71 12.86
CA ALA A 320 -16.69 -8.83 13.56
C ALA A 320 -15.63 -9.85 14.01
N THR A 321 -14.63 -10.11 13.17
CA THR A 321 -13.50 -10.99 13.48
C THR A 321 -12.67 -10.42 14.62
N GLN A 322 -12.36 -9.11 14.62
CA GLN A 322 -11.66 -8.46 15.73
C GLN A 322 -12.38 -8.64 17.06
N ARG A 323 -13.71 -8.45 17.07
CA ARG A 323 -14.52 -8.68 18.29
C ARG A 323 -14.44 -10.13 18.76
N GLY A 324 -14.46 -11.09 17.83
CA GLY A 324 -14.33 -12.51 18.11
C GLY A 324 -12.99 -12.89 18.71
N VAL A 325 -11.91 -12.44 18.10
CA VAL A 325 -10.53 -12.68 18.56
C VAL A 325 -10.29 -12.08 19.96
N MET A 326 -10.89 -10.92 20.24
CA MET A 326 -10.82 -10.28 21.56
C MET A 326 -11.63 -10.97 22.66
N SER A 327 -12.51 -11.89 22.34
CA SER A 327 -13.38 -12.57 23.32
C SER A 327 -12.63 -13.46 24.31
N GLY A 328 -11.36 -13.80 24.05
CA GLY A 328 -10.54 -14.69 24.85
C GLY A 328 -10.88 -16.17 24.70
N THR A 329 -11.85 -16.53 23.86
CA THR A 329 -12.22 -17.92 23.56
C THR A 329 -11.41 -18.49 22.39
N TYR A 330 -11.04 -17.62 21.44
CA TYR A 330 -10.23 -17.93 20.27
C TYR A 330 -8.77 -17.58 20.54
N ASP A 331 -7.86 -18.48 20.19
CA ASP A 331 -6.43 -18.18 20.14
C ASP A 331 -5.87 -18.41 18.73
N ARG A 332 -6.02 -19.61 18.18
CA ARG A 332 -5.47 -19.96 16.86
C ARG A 332 -6.44 -20.83 16.08
N GLY A 333 -6.54 -20.58 14.78
CA GLY A 333 -7.28 -21.41 13.83
C GLY A 333 -6.37 -22.35 13.03
N ARG A 334 -6.91 -22.85 11.92
CA ARG A 334 -6.22 -23.69 10.93
C ARG A 334 -6.46 -23.07 9.56
N TYR A 335 -5.57 -23.34 8.62
CA TYR A 335 -5.70 -22.89 7.24
C TYR A 335 -6.37 -23.92 6.34
N SER A 336 -7.05 -23.43 5.31
CA SER A 336 -7.36 -24.21 4.12
C SER A 336 -6.10 -24.34 3.25
N PRO A 337 -5.52 -25.53 3.06
CA PRO A 337 -4.33 -25.67 2.23
C PRO A 337 -4.57 -25.33 0.75
N LYS A 338 -5.82 -25.28 0.32
CA LYS A 338 -6.21 -24.97 -1.06
C LYS A 338 -6.44 -23.47 -1.28
N LYS A 339 -6.96 -22.75 -0.27
CA LYS A 339 -7.48 -21.40 -0.45
C LYS A 339 -6.74 -20.32 0.34
N GLU A 340 -6.00 -20.67 1.41
CA GLU A 340 -5.36 -19.71 2.32
C GLU A 340 -3.83 -19.74 2.28
N THR A 341 -3.24 -20.09 1.14
CA THR A 341 -1.79 -20.09 0.96
C THR A 341 -1.20 -18.69 1.09
N GLY A 342 -1.92 -17.65 0.66
CA GLY A 342 -1.53 -16.24 0.82
C GLY A 342 -1.48 -15.81 2.27
N VAL A 343 -2.52 -16.11 3.04
CA VAL A 343 -2.59 -15.85 4.50
C VAL A 343 -1.48 -16.58 5.24
N HIS A 344 -1.26 -17.85 4.93
CA HIS A 344 -0.17 -18.62 5.54
C HIS A 344 1.21 -18.01 5.24
N HIS A 345 1.44 -17.54 4.02
CA HIS A 345 2.69 -16.88 3.64
C HIS A 345 2.88 -15.57 4.42
N PHE A 346 1.86 -14.74 4.51
CA PHE A 346 1.86 -13.51 5.28
C PHE A 346 2.17 -13.76 6.77
N HIS A 347 1.47 -14.72 7.38
CA HIS A 347 1.69 -15.07 8.79
C HIS A 347 3.12 -15.56 9.05
N ARG A 348 3.72 -16.29 8.13
CA ARG A 348 5.13 -16.68 8.23
C ARG A 348 6.07 -15.48 8.16
N MET A 349 5.76 -14.48 7.34
CA MET A 349 6.54 -13.25 7.25
C MET A 349 6.45 -12.41 8.54
N LEU A 350 5.28 -12.39 9.20
CA LEU A 350 5.11 -11.69 10.47
C LEU A 350 5.75 -12.41 11.66
N ALA A 351 5.89 -13.73 11.56
CA ALA A 351 6.42 -14.58 12.64
C ALA A 351 7.94 -14.76 12.57
N SER A 352 8.59 -14.28 11.48
CA SER A 352 10.05 -14.35 11.27
C SER A 352 10.73 -13.11 11.86
#